data_fdf5bedc027fb1bef6e91137f7eb5b83
#
_entry.id   fdf5bedc027fb1bef6e91137f7eb5b83
#
_cell.length_a   1.000
_cell.length_b   1.000
_cell.length_c   1.000
_cell.angle_alpha   90.00
_cell.angle_beta   90.00
_cell.angle_gamma   90.00
#
_symmetry.space_group_name_H-M   'P 1'
#
loop_
_entity.id
_entity.type
_entity.pdbx_description
1 polymer ?
#
loop_
_entity_poly.entity_id
_entity_poly.type
_entity_poly.pdbx_seq_one_letter_code
_entity_poly.pdbx_strand_id
1 'polypeptide(L)'
;MTTRACVGLEDNEWQSAVNSRILPLFLLFSFFLSIFEAVIKNIQSTETMNRLRYFLVALAMAVAALLPVNTWAQFNWPYTIQNGTIITQVPERPAGQQSALGLTVEKIPVVRVAFVGLGMRGPDAVERWTHIPGIEVKALCDHERDRAEACQNILRKASMPAADVYYGENGYKDLCKRTDIDLVYIATDWLHHYLVAHEALEHGHHVAIEVPSAMNMTEIWSLINLSESKRLHVMMLENCCYDFFELNSLYMAQRGLLGEVIYVQGAYRHELSPYWDEYWKNGADDQLGWRLDYNSKFRGDVYPTHGLGPIAQVLNLHRGDRMRTLVAMDTRSFNGQELFKARTGEYCSDFKNGDHTTTLISTEKGKVIEIHHNVMTPQPYNRMYQLTGTKGFVNKYPVEGFALAKDVMAKAGVNVSKDYTGHSYLSKEDTEVLLKSFTSPMVLRYGEEAKEVGGHGGMDFIMDSRLVYCLQNGLPLDIDVYDLAEWCCLAELGSLSMNNGNKPVQVPDFTRGEWSRFRGYRHAWAKPEDEAATRAAAMEFTKQLKAKGAKYWKKASKDAD
;
A
#
# COMPACT_ATOMS: atom_id res chain seq x y z
N MET A 1 -14.48 20.58 -44.92
CA MET A 1 -14.31 21.77 -44.05
C MET A 1 -15.23 21.80 -42.84
N THR A 2 -16.02 20.77 -42.58
CA THR A 2 -17.06 20.75 -41.54
C THR A 2 -16.70 19.99 -40.28
N THR A 3 -15.56 19.32 -40.22
CA THR A 3 -15.14 18.54 -39.06
C THR A 3 -14.18 19.28 -38.09
N ARG A 4 -13.57 20.37 -38.51
CA ARG A 4 -12.62 21.16 -37.69
C ARG A 4 -13.29 21.98 -36.58
N ALA A 5 -14.54 22.34 -36.73
CA ALA A 5 -15.25 23.28 -35.83
C ALA A 5 -15.86 22.59 -34.59
N CYS A 6 -15.90 21.25 -34.53
CA CYS A 6 -16.56 20.52 -33.43
C CYS A 6 -15.64 20.00 -32.34
N VAL A 7 -14.30 20.06 -32.48
CA VAL A 7 -13.38 19.39 -31.55
C VAL A 7 -12.43 20.33 -30.79
N GLY A 8 -12.29 21.61 -31.22
CA GLY A 8 -11.51 22.63 -30.47
C GLY A 8 -10.02 22.34 -30.24
N LEU A 9 -9.40 21.52 -31.07
CA LEU A 9 -7.99 21.13 -30.96
C LEU A 9 -7.11 22.04 -31.87
N GLU A 10 -5.93 22.41 -31.39
CA GLU A 10 -4.91 23.14 -32.17
C GLU A 10 -4.25 22.23 -33.23
N ASP A 11 -3.66 22.82 -34.28
CA ASP A 11 -3.15 22.08 -35.46
C ASP A 11 -2.14 20.97 -35.16
N ASN A 12 -1.37 21.07 -34.08
CA ASN A 12 -0.40 20.06 -33.64
C ASN A 12 -1.05 18.85 -32.97
N GLU A 13 -2.19 19.06 -32.30
CA GLU A 13 -2.94 17.98 -31.65
C GLU A 13 -3.70 17.11 -32.65
N TRP A 14 -4.15 17.71 -33.77
CA TRP A 14 -4.75 16.98 -34.89
C TRP A 14 -3.78 16.00 -35.56
N GLN A 15 -2.51 16.43 -35.76
CA GLN A 15 -1.48 15.56 -36.35
C GLN A 15 -1.16 14.37 -35.47
N SER A 16 -1.15 14.55 -34.15
CA SER A 16 -0.98 13.49 -33.16
C SER A 16 -2.19 12.56 -33.08
N ALA A 17 -3.41 13.11 -33.14
CA ALA A 17 -4.65 12.32 -33.12
C ALA A 17 -4.88 11.51 -34.40
N VAL A 18 -4.40 12.00 -35.54
CA VAL A 18 -4.49 11.29 -36.85
C VAL A 18 -3.60 10.04 -36.84
N ASN A 19 -2.49 10.06 -36.13
CA ASN A 19 -1.58 8.91 -36.00
C ASN A 19 -1.94 7.99 -34.82
N SER A 20 -2.90 8.37 -33.97
CA SER A 20 -3.36 7.58 -32.83
C SER A 20 -4.60 6.76 -33.17
N ARG A 21 -4.77 5.59 -32.53
CA ARG A 21 -5.95 4.72 -32.67
C ARG A 21 -7.27 5.36 -32.18
N ILE A 22 -7.24 6.61 -31.74
CA ILE A 22 -8.40 7.38 -31.23
C ILE A 22 -9.29 7.89 -32.36
N LEU A 23 -8.71 8.27 -33.52
CA LEU A 23 -9.49 8.79 -34.64
C LEU A 23 -10.48 7.76 -35.25
N PRO A 24 -10.13 6.49 -35.43
CA PRO A 24 -11.10 5.48 -35.85
C PRO A 24 -12.26 5.29 -34.87
N LEU A 25 -12.00 5.37 -33.56
CA LEU A 25 -13.01 5.29 -32.52
C LEU A 25 -13.93 6.53 -32.52
N PHE A 26 -13.38 7.71 -32.73
CA PHE A 26 -14.15 8.97 -32.84
C PHE A 26 -15.03 9.00 -34.10
N LEU A 27 -14.52 8.51 -35.20
CA LEU A 27 -15.28 8.38 -36.46
C LEU A 27 -16.39 7.33 -36.33
N LEU A 28 -16.12 6.19 -35.66
CA LEU A 28 -17.14 5.18 -35.35
C LEU A 28 -18.21 5.76 -34.42
N PHE A 29 -17.83 6.48 -33.39
CA PHE A 29 -18.76 7.11 -32.43
C PHE A 29 -19.60 8.21 -33.10
N SER A 30 -19.00 9.03 -33.96
CA SER A 30 -19.70 10.04 -34.73
C SER A 30 -20.67 9.42 -35.76
N PHE A 31 -20.28 8.29 -36.38
CA PHE A 31 -21.14 7.54 -37.31
C PHE A 31 -22.32 6.90 -36.56
N PHE A 32 -22.07 6.30 -35.36
CA PHE A 32 -23.12 5.79 -34.48
C PHE A 32 -24.08 6.89 -34.01
N LEU A 33 -23.58 8.07 -33.63
CA LEU A 33 -24.41 9.22 -33.26
C LEU A 33 -25.31 9.69 -34.42
N SER A 34 -24.80 9.70 -35.65
CA SER A 34 -25.58 10.07 -36.84
C SER A 34 -26.68 9.07 -37.17
N ILE A 35 -26.40 7.76 -37.05
CA ILE A 35 -27.41 6.70 -37.16
C ILE A 35 -28.45 6.82 -36.05
N PHE A 36 -28.00 7.14 -34.84
CA PHE A 36 -28.85 7.31 -33.66
C PHE A 36 -29.83 8.47 -33.80
N GLU A 37 -29.39 9.63 -34.29
CA GLU A 37 -30.28 10.76 -34.57
C GLU A 37 -31.31 10.42 -35.69
N ALA A 38 -30.89 9.69 -36.71
CA ALA A 38 -31.78 9.23 -37.77
C ALA A 38 -32.83 8.23 -37.29
N VAL A 39 -32.46 7.33 -36.40
CA VAL A 39 -33.36 6.35 -35.80
C VAL A 39 -34.33 6.97 -34.80
N ILE A 40 -33.87 7.93 -33.96
CA ILE A 40 -34.74 8.65 -32.99
C ILE A 40 -35.82 9.45 -33.71
N LYS A 41 -35.52 10.07 -34.83
CA LYS A 41 -36.51 10.85 -35.61
C LYS A 41 -37.66 10.02 -36.16
N ASN A 42 -37.55 8.72 -36.22
CA ASN A 42 -38.55 7.82 -36.79
C ASN A 42 -39.31 6.96 -35.76
N ILE A 43 -39.04 7.09 -34.45
CA ILE A 43 -39.68 6.25 -33.42
C ILE A 43 -40.88 7.01 -32.83
N GLN A 44 -42.10 6.45 -33.04
CA GLN A 44 -43.36 7.01 -32.53
C GLN A 44 -43.83 6.46 -31.19
N SER A 45 -43.16 5.43 -30.61
CA SER A 45 -43.61 4.75 -29.40
C SER A 45 -42.61 4.90 -28.25
N THR A 46 -43.10 5.30 -27.07
CA THR A 46 -42.31 5.49 -25.84
C THR A 46 -41.68 4.20 -25.34
N GLU A 47 -42.35 3.07 -25.54
CA GLU A 47 -41.89 1.75 -25.12
C GLU A 47 -40.70 1.27 -25.97
N THR A 48 -40.77 1.50 -27.27
CA THR A 48 -39.68 1.19 -28.21
C THR A 48 -38.43 2.06 -27.92
N MET A 49 -38.65 3.33 -27.54
CA MET A 49 -37.56 4.22 -27.12
C MET A 49 -36.85 3.75 -25.85
N ASN A 50 -37.59 3.26 -24.86
CA ASN A 50 -37.00 2.75 -23.63
C ASN A 50 -36.22 1.45 -23.87
N ARG A 51 -36.75 0.52 -24.67
CA ARG A 51 -36.06 -0.71 -25.06
C ARG A 51 -34.76 -0.42 -25.83
N LEU A 52 -34.79 0.57 -26.71
CA LEU A 52 -33.59 1.00 -27.45
C LEU A 52 -32.56 1.66 -26.53
N ARG A 53 -32.98 2.47 -25.56
CA ARG A 53 -32.08 3.02 -24.53
C ARG A 53 -31.38 1.93 -23.72
N TYR A 54 -32.13 0.94 -23.22
CA TYR A 54 -31.55 -0.19 -22.49
C TYR A 54 -30.60 -1.02 -23.34
N PHE A 55 -30.94 -1.26 -24.61
CA PHE A 55 -30.07 -1.98 -25.53
C PHE A 55 -28.77 -1.22 -25.81
N LEU A 56 -28.84 0.10 -25.98
CA LEU A 56 -27.66 0.93 -26.24
C LEU A 56 -26.77 1.10 -24.99
N VAL A 57 -27.35 1.17 -23.80
CA VAL A 57 -26.59 1.17 -22.54
C VAL A 57 -25.90 -0.19 -22.37
N ALA A 58 -26.61 -1.30 -22.64
CA ALA A 58 -26.02 -2.63 -22.57
C ALA A 58 -24.91 -2.83 -23.64
N LEU A 59 -25.11 -2.30 -24.85
CA LEU A 59 -24.11 -2.34 -25.93
C LEU A 59 -22.88 -1.46 -25.59
N ALA A 60 -23.10 -0.28 -25.03
CA ALA A 60 -22.01 0.59 -24.57
C ALA A 60 -21.21 -0.05 -23.42
N MET A 61 -21.88 -0.72 -22.48
CA MET A 61 -21.22 -1.49 -21.42
C MET A 61 -20.48 -2.71 -21.98
N ALA A 62 -21.05 -3.41 -22.95
CA ALA A 62 -20.39 -4.54 -23.62
C ALA A 62 -19.18 -4.10 -24.47
N VAL A 63 -19.26 -2.97 -25.14
CA VAL A 63 -18.13 -2.38 -25.88
C VAL A 63 -17.05 -1.86 -24.92
N ALA A 64 -17.44 -1.26 -23.81
CA ALA A 64 -16.49 -0.87 -22.76
C ALA A 64 -15.79 -2.08 -22.11
N ALA A 65 -16.49 -3.21 -21.98
CA ALA A 65 -15.92 -4.48 -21.49
C ALA A 65 -15.03 -5.22 -22.51
N LEU A 66 -15.18 -4.91 -23.81
CA LEU A 66 -14.36 -5.46 -24.89
C LEU A 66 -13.14 -4.58 -25.26
N LEU A 67 -13.10 -3.34 -24.75
CA LEU A 67 -11.90 -2.54 -24.88
C LEU A 67 -10.83 -3.21 -24.00
N PRO A 68 -9.63 -3.50 -24.55
CA PRO A 68 -8.53 -3.93 -23.69
C PRO A 68 -8.41 -2.84 -22.61
N VAL A 69 -8.59 -3.22 -21.36
CA VAL A 69 -8.26 -2.34 -20.23
C VAL A 69 -6.78 -2.07 -20.43
N ASN A 70 -6.47 -0.92 -20.99
CA ASN A 70 -5.10 -0.45 -21.07
C ASN A 70 -4.70 -0.23 -19.61
N THR A 71 -4.08 -1.22 -19.00
CA THR A 71 -3.57 -1.18 -17.61
C THR A 71 -2.58 -0.02 -17.38
N TRP A 72 -2.26 0.71 -18.43
CA TRP A 72 -1.42 1.89 -18.50
C TRP A 72 -2.21 3.20 -18.57
N ALA A 73 -3.52 3.21 -18.29
CA ALA A 73 -4.27 4.46 -18.24
C ALA A 73 -3.69 5.35 -17.14
N GLN A 74 -3.10 6.47 -17.56
CA GLN A 74 -2.74 7.56 -16.66
C GLN A 74 -3.91 7.84 -15.71
N PHE A 75 -3.59 8.21 -14.48
CA PHE A 75 -4.52 8.60 -13.43
C PHE A 75 -5.71 9.39 -13.98
N ASN A 76 -6.90 8.81 -13.94
CA ASN A 76 -8.12 9.34 -14.56
C ASN A 76 -9.25 9.56 -13.55
N TRP A 77 -8.91 9.69 -12.25
CA TRP A 77 -9.96 9.94 -11.26
C TRP A 77 -10.61 11.30 -11.50
N PRO A 78 -11.96 11.39 -11.51
CA PRO A 78 -12.66 12.64 -11.80
C PRO A 78 -12.33 13.75 -10.80
N TYR A 79 -12.02 14.93 -11.31
CA TYR A 79 -11.77 16.11 -10.50
C TYR A 79 -12.32 17.38 -11.14
N THR A 80 -12.48 18.42 -10.33
CA THR A 80 -12.79 19.79 -10.76
C THR A 80 -11.78 20.76 -10.16
N ILE A 81 -11.67 21.97 -10.74
CA ILE A 81 -10.84 23.03 -10.16
C ILE A 81 -11.77 24.13 -9.66
N GLN A 82 -11.73 24.40 -8.35
CA GLN A 82 -12.55 25.42 -7.69
C GLN A 82 -11.65 26.36 -6.90
N ASN A 83 -11.72 27.65 -7.18
CA ASN A 83 -10.89 28.67 -6.52
C ASN A 83 -9.39 28.34 -6.50
N GLY A 84 -8.87 27.76 -7.59
CA GLY A 84 -7.46 27.39 -7.72
C GLY A 84 -7.08 26.06 -7.05
N THR A 85 -7.99 25.38 -6.39
CA THR A 85 -7.79 24.08 -5.74
C THR A 85 -8.42 22.96 -6.57
N ILE A 86 -7.71 21.87 -6.74
CA ILE A 86 -8.21 20.63 -7.36
C ILE A 86 -9.03 19.87 -6.33
N ILE A 87 -10.27 19.57 -6.68
CA ILE A 87 -11.22 18.81 -5.84
C ILE A 87 -11.49 17.48 -6.53
N THR A 88 -11.10 16.39 -5.92
CA THR A 88 -11.35 15.03 -6.41
C THR A 88 -12.72 14.53 -5.95
N GLN A 89 -13.34 13.69 -6.75
CA GLN A 89 -14.63 13.12 -6.40
C GLN A 89 -14.49 12.13 -5.23
N VAL A 90 -15.38 12.25 -4.23
CA VAL A 90 -15.57 11.26 -3.17
C VAL A 90 -16.84 10.47 -3.50
N PRO A 91 -16.74 9.16 -3.81
CA PRO A 91 -17.94 8.37 -4.09
C PRO A 91 -18.78 8.18 -2.83
N GLU A 92 -20.09 8.26 -2.97
CA GLU A 92 -21.00 7.95 -1.89
C GLU A 92 -20.87 6.48 -1.45
N ARG A 93 -21.06 6.22 -0.16
CA ARG A 93 -21.12 4.85 0.33
C ARG A 93 -22.41 4.19 -0.16
N PRO A 94 -22.34 3.04 -0.85
CA PRO A 94 -23.52 2.32 -1.29
C PRO A 94 -24.50 2.02 -0.12
N ALA A 95 -25.80 2.03 -0.39
CA ALA A 95 -26.81 1.76 0.62
C ALA A 95 -26.61 0.36 1.25
N GLY A 96 -26.65 0.30 2.58
CA GLY A 96 -26.42 -0.93 3.34
C GLY A 96 -24.97 -1.29 3.61
N GLN A 97 -24.01 -0.61 2.98
CA GLN A 97 -22.59 -0.80 3.23
C GLN A 97 -22.18 -0.09 4.52
N GLN A 98 -21.32 -0.72 5.31
CA GLN A 98 -20.85 -0.19 6.58
C GLN A 98 -19.36 0.12 6.53
N SER A 99 -18.95 1.19 7.22
CA SER A 99 -17.53 1.54 7.37
C SER A 99 -16.69 0.36 7.87
N ALA A 100 -15.51 0.21 7.31
CA ALA A 100 -14.52 -0.74 7.80
C ALA A 100 -13.66 -0.17 8.95
N LEU A 101 -13.91 1.06 9.38
CA LEU A 101 -13.17 1.69 10.48
C LEU A 101 -13.39 0.93 11.79
N GLY A 102 -12.32 0.36 12.34
CA GLY A 102 -12.39 -0.51 13.52
C GLY A 102 -13.07 -1.87 13.25
N LEU A 103 -13.02 -2.34 12.00
CA LEU A 103 -13.57 -3.64 11.60
C LEU A 103 -13.04 -4.75 12.49
N THR A 104 -13.93 -5.56 13.01
CA THR A 104 -13.65 -6.83 13.69
C THR A 104 -14.28 -7.96 12.88
N VAL A 105 -13.67 -9.14 12.96
CA VAL A 105 -14.15 -10.36 12.29
C VAL A 105 -14.29 -11.49 13.31
N GLU A 106 -14.86 -12.61 12.92
CA GLU A 106 -14.82 -13.81 13.75
C GLU A 106 -13.37 -14.26 13.97
N LYS A 107 -13.09 -14.84 15.15
CA LYS A 107 -11.77 -15.37 15.48
C LYS A 107 -11.39 -16.48 14.51
N ILE A 108 -10.18 -16.40 13.96
CA ILE A 108 -9.59 -17.42 13.08
C ILE A 108 -8.42 -18.06 13.82
N PRO A 109 -8.66 -19.04 14.70
CA PRO A 109 -7.61 -19.59 15.59
C PRO A 109 -6.42 -20.17 14.83
N VAL A 110 -6.65 -20.69 13.63
CA VAL A 110 -5.63 -21.17 12.68
C VAL A 110 -5.83 -20.42 11.37
N VAL A 111 -4.88 -19.55 11.03
CA VAL A 111 -4.93 -18.75 9.80
C VAL A 111 -4.42 -19.58 8.63
N ARG A 112 -5.31 -19.94 7.71
CA ARG A 112 -4.97 -20.67 6.48
C ARG A 112 -4.59 -19.65 5.41
N VAL A 113 -3.30 -19.59 5.08
CA VAL A 113 -2.74 -18.57 4.21
C VAL A 113 -2.34 -19.13 2.84
N ALA A 114 -2.55 -18.33 1.80
CA ALA A 114 -1.98 -18.52 0.48
C ALA A 114 -1.05 -17.35 0.14
N PHE A 115 0.08 -17.64 -0.50
CA PHE A 115 1.05 -16.62 -0.94
C PHE A 115 0.99 -16.48 -2.46
N VAL A 116 0.87 -15.25 -2.95
CA VAL A 116 0.85 -14.91 -4.38
C VAL A 116 1.95 -13.89 -4.68
N GLY A 117 2.84 -14.23 -5.63
CA GLY A 117 4.05 -13.48 -5.91
C GLY A 117 5.22 -14.01 -5.09
N LEU A 118 6.03 -14.90 -5.68
CA LEU A 118 7.14 -15.60 -5.04
C LEU A 118 8.48 -15.27 -5.69
N GLY A 119 8.59 -14.02 -6.14
CA GLY A 119 9.83 -13.46 -6.68
C GLY A 119 10.82 -13.11 -5.58
N MET A 120 10.98 -11.80 -5.30
CA MET A 120 11.95 -11.29 -4.33
C MET A 120 11.44 -11.38 -2.88
N ARG A 121 10.25 -10.79 -2.60
CA ARG A 121 9.72 -10.65 -1.23
C ARG A 121 8.98 -11.87 -0.72
N GLY A 122 8.33 -12.60 -1.65
CA GLY A 122 7.46 -13.73 -1.31
C GLY A 122 8.16 -14.86 -0.56
N PRO A 123 9.32 -15.38 -1.02
CA PRO A 123 10.03 -16.45 -0.31
C PRO A 123 10.41 -16.09 1.11
N ASP A 124 10.88 -14.86 1.36
CA ASP A 124 11.21 -14.36 2.70
C ASP A 124 9.96 -14.28 3.59
N ALA A 125 8.80 -13.91 3.02
CA ALA A 125 7.54 -13.91 3.74
C ALA A 125 7.12 -15.33 4.11
N VAL A 126 7.18 -16.28 3.17
CA VAL A 126 6.88 -17.71 3.45
C VAL A 126 7.77 -18.22 4.58
N GLU A 127 9.07 -17.91 4.57
CA GLU A 127 10.00 -18.34 5.62
C GLU A 127 9.64 -17.75 6.99
N ARG A 128 9.44 -16.42 7.09
CA ARG A 128 9.05 -15.76 8.33
C ARG A 128 7.76 -16.34 8.91
N TRP A 129 6.77 -16.61 8.07
CA TRP A 129 5.48 -17.17 8.51
C TRP A 129 5.61 -18.56 9.10
N THR A 130 6.61 -19.37 8.74
CA THR A 130 6.84 -20.68 9.37
C THR A 130 7.21 -20.60 10.86
N HIS A 131 7.59 -19.40 11.34
CA HIS A 131 7.91 -19.13 12.74
C HIS A 131 6.68 -18.65 13.53
N ILE A 132 5.57 -18.27 12.87
CA ILE A 132 4.37 -17.75 13.54
C ILE A 132 3.45 -18.92 13.92
N PRO A 133 3.07 -19.07 15.22
CA PRO A 133 2.17 -20.14 15.63
C PRO A 133 0.75 -19.99 15.11
N GLY A 134 0.12 -21.12 14.77
CA GLY A 134 -1.28 -21.16 14.35
C GLY A 134 -1.51 -20.71 12.92
N ILE A 135 -0.55 -20.94 12.04
CA ILE A 135 -0.73 -20.75 10.58
C ILE A 135 -0.65 -22.09 9.85
N GLU A 136 -1.32 -22.17 8.71
CA GLU A 136 -1.17 -23.27 7.76
C GLU A 136 -1.03 -22.68 6.35
N VAL A 137 0.08 -22.98 5.68
CA VAL A 137 0.27 -22.56 4.27
C VAL A 137 -0.48 -23.52 3.38
N LYS A 138 -1.55 -23.05 2.71
CA LYS A 138 -2.43 -23.85 1.86
C LYS A 138 -2.04 -23.84 0.40
N ALA A 139 -1.52 -22.71 -0.09
CA ALA A 139 -1.16 -22.56 -1.48
C ALA A 139 0.01 -21.59 -1.69
N LEU A 140 0.77 -21.85 -2.74
CA LEU A 140 1.88 -21.05 -3.23
C LEU A 140 1.63 -20.75 -4.71
N CYS A 141 1.62 -19.47 -5.10
CA CYS A 141 1.32 -19.05 -6.46
C CYS A 141 2.34 -18.03 -6.97
N ASP A 142 2.85 -18.27 -8.16
CA ASP A 142 3.66 -17.30 -8.92
C ASP A 142 3.34 -17.44 -10.41
N HIS A 143 3.64 -16.43 -11.21
CA HIS A 143 3.59 -16.55 -12.65
C HIS A 143 4.50 -17.68 -13.13
N GLU A 144 5.72 -17.75 -12.58
CA GLU A 144 6.71 -18.77 -12.84
C GLU A 144 6.54 -19.98 -11.88
N ARG A 145 6.25 -21.15 -12.45
CA ARG A 145 6.06 -22.40 -11.70
C ARG A 145 7.22 -22.73 -10.77
N ASP A 146 8.44 -22.57 -11.26
CA ASP A 146 9.67 -22.93 -10.53
C ASP A 146 9.83 -22.13 -9.24
N ARG A 147 9.36 -20.86 -9.21
CA ARG A 147 9.38 -20.02 -8.00
C ARG A 147 8.43 -20.55 -6.93
N ALA A 148 7.23 -20.96 -7.35
CA ALA A 148 6.25 -21.53 -6.43
C ALA A 148 6.72 -22.89 -5.90
N GLU A 149 7.30 -23.73 -6.74
CA GLU A 149 7.89 -25.03 -6.34
C GLU A 149 9.12 -24.86 -5.43
N ALA A 150 9.96 -23.84 -5.67
CA ALA A 150 11.13 -23.55 -4.82
C ALA A 150 10.72 -23.26 -3.36
N CYS A 151 9.58 -22.60 -3.14
CA CYS A 151 9.07 -22.31 -1.80
C CYS A 151 8.64 -23.56 -1.02
N GLN A 152 8.38 -24.68 -1.68
CA GLN A 152 8.17 -25.98 -0.99
C GLN A 152 9.39 -26.40 -0.16
N ASN A 153 10.60 -26.02 -0.57
CA ASN A 153 11.82 -26.32 0.19
C ASN A 153 11.86 -25.55 1.51
N ILE A 154 11.27 -24.34 1.58
CA ILE A 154 11.12 -23.56 2.81
C ILE A 154 10.19 -24.33 3.76
N LEU A 155 9.02 -24.74 3.28
CA LEU A 155 8.06 -25.52 4.07
C LEU A 155 8.67 -26.84 4.56
N ARG A 156 9.44 -27.55 3.70
CA ARG A 156 10.13 -28.77 4.05
C ARG A 156 11.15 -28.56 5.18
N LYS A 157 11.98 -27.53 5.10
CA LYS A 157 12.97 -27.19 6.14
C LYS A 157 12.31 -26.87 7.47
N ALA A 158 11.16 -26.19 7.45
CA ALA A 158 10.38 -25.87 8.63
C ALA A 158 9.53 -27.05 9.15
N SER A 159 9.58 -28.21 8.51
CA SER A 159 8.73 -29.39 8.78
C SER A 159 7.22 -29.10 8.64
N MET A 160 6.85 -28.13 7.81
CA MET A 160 5.45 -27.85 7.46
C MET A 160 4.99 -28.83 6.37
N PRO A 161 3.69 -29.18 6.27
CA PRO A 161 3.17 -29.91 5.10
C PRO A 161 3.41 -29.16 3.80
N ALA A 162 3.45 -29.88 2.68
CA ALA A 162 3.46 -29.28 1.37
C ALA A 162 2.17 -28.48 1.14
N ALA A 163 2.30 -27.36 0.42
CA ALA A 163 1.18 -26.55 -0.07
C ALA A 163 0.87 -26.87 -1.53
N ASP A 164 -0.35 -26.57 -1.98
CA ASP A 164 -0.70 -26.71 -3.38
C ASP A 164 -0.02 -25.61 -4.21
N VAL A 165 0.41 -25.93 -5.44
CA VAL A 165 1.12 -25.01 -6.32
C VAL A 165 0.20 -24.53 -7.44
N TYR A 166 0.14 -23.21 -7.61
CA TYR A 166 -0.56 -22.52 -8.69
C TYR A 166 0.45 -21.70 -9.50
N TYR A 167 0.25 -21.57 -10.81
CA TYR A 167 1.19 -20.83 -11.65
C TYR A 167 0.52 -20.30 -12.93
N GLY A 168 1.26 -19.44 -13.65
CA GLY A 168 0.81 -18.81 -14.89
C GLY A 168 -0.09 -17.61 -14.67
N GLU A 169 -0.49 -16.98 -15.76
CA GLU A 169 -1.23 -15.70 -15.77
C GLU A 169 -2.52 -15.70 -14.93
N ASN A 170 -3.22 -16.83 -14.88
CA ASN A 170 -4.49 -16.97 -14.17
C ASN A 170 -4.41 -17.84 -12.90
N GLY A 171 -3.22 -18.27 -12.50
CA GLY A 171 -3.02 -19.14 -11.34
C GLY A 171 -3.64 -18.58 -10.06
N TYR A 172 -3.51 -17.28 -9.81
CA TYR A 172 -4.11 -16.64 -8.66
C TYR A 172 -5.64 -16.67 -8.66
N LYS A 173 -6.29 -16.63 -9.85
CA LYS A 173 -7.76 -16.71 -9.96
C LYS A 173 -8.27 -18.09 -9.56
N ASP A 174 -7.54 -19.15 -9.94
CA ASP A 174 -7.92 -20.50 -9.54
C ASP A 174 -7.65 -20.74 -8.05
N LEU A 175 -6.59 -20.16 -7.51
CA LEU A 175 -6.31 -20.15 -6.09
C LEU A 175 -7.43 -19.47 -5.30
N CYS A 176 -7.89 -18.30 -5.71
CA CYS A 176 -8.92 -17.55 -5.02
C CYS A 176 -10.30 -18.24 -4.96
N LYS A 177 -10.58 -19.19 -5.86
CA LYS A 177 -11.81 -20.00 -5.82
C LYS A 177 -11.86 -21.01 -4.66
N ARG A 178 -10.75 -21.21 -3.95
CA ARG A 178 -10.70 -22.14 -2.80
C ARG A 178 -11.45 -21.59 -1.61
N THR A 179 -12.09 -22.49 -0.86
CA THR A 179 -12.84 -22.15 0.37
C THR A 179 -12.08 -22.49 1.65
N ASP A 180 -10.91 -23.10 1.54
CA ASP A 180 -10.07 -23.50 2.65
C ASP A 180 -8.86 -22.54 2.86
N ILE A 181 -8.98 -21.29 2.40
CA ILE A 181 -8.04 -20.19 2.58
C ILE A 181 -8.77 -19.07 3.34
N ASP A 182 -8.14 -18.52 4.36
CA ASP A 182 -8.65 -17.37 5.12
C ASP A 182 -8.02 -16.06 4.64
N LEU A 183 -6.74 -16.11 4.28
CA LEU A 183 -5.92 -14.93 3.95
C LEU A 183 -5.11 -15.18 2.68
N VAL A 184 -5.11 -14.21 1.78
CA VAL A 184 -4.19 -14.14 0.63
C VAL A 184 -3.13 -13.09 0.91
N TYR A 185 -1.85 -13.51 1.00
CA TYR A 185 -0.68 -12.66 1.12
C TYR A 185 -0.13 -12.36 -0.27
N ILE A 186 -0.05 -11.08 -0.63
CA ILE A 186 0.22 -10.62 -2.00
C ILE A 186 1.54 -9.88 -2.05
N ALA A 187 2.51 -10.42 -2.79
CA ALA A 187 3.85 -9.86 -2.98
C ALA A 187 4.28 -9.87 -4.47
N THR A 188 3.34 -9.58 -5.34
CA THR A 188 3.53 -9.44 -6.79
C THR A 188 4.25 -8.11 -7.12
N ASP A 189 4.34 -7.73 -8.39
CA ASP A 189 4.68 -6.37 -8.78
C ASP A 189 3.50 -5.41 -8.53
N TRP A 190 3.77 -4.09 -8.58
CA TRP A 190 2.78 -3.06 -8.23
C TRP A 190 1.50 -3.10 -9.06
N LEU A 191 1.58 -3.49 -10.33
CA LEU A 191 0.42 -3.50 -11.23
C LEU A 191 -0.51 -4.67 -10.95
N HIS A 192 0.01 -5.75 -10.35
CA HIS A 192 -0.77 -6.94 -10.03
C HIS A 192 -1.28 -6.96 -8.57
N HIS A 193 -0.78 -6.08 -7.67
CA HIS A 193 -1.24 -6.01 -6.30
C HIS A 193 -2.76 -5.90 -6.20
N TYR A 194 -3.34 -4.89 -6.86
CA TYR A 194 -4.78 -4.68 -6.87
C TYR A 194 -5.55 -5.81 -7.54
N LEU A 195 -5.06 -6.34 -8.67
CA LEU A 195 -5.77 -7.39 -9.41
C LEU A 195 -5.97 -8.66 -8.56
N VAL A 196 -4.91 -9.08 -7.87
CA VAL A 196 -4.96 -10.25 -6.98
C VAL A 196 -5.82 -9.95 -5.75
N ALA A 197 -5.67 -8.77 -5.14
CA ALA A 197 -6.46 -8.36 -3.98
C ALA A 197 -7.96 -8.30 -4.27
N HIS A 198 -8.33 -7.73 -5.43
CA HIS A 198 -9.71 -7.65 -5.89
C HIS A 198 -10.32 -9.06 -6.03
N GLU A 199 -9.63 -9.97 -6.73
CA GLU A 199 -10.09 -11.35 -6.92
C GLU A 199 -10.25 -12.08 -5.59
N ALA A 200 -9.27 -11.95 -4.69
CA ALA A 200 -9.32 -12.56 -3.36
C ALA A 200 -10.51 -12.06 -2.52
N LEU A 201 -10.71 -10.74 -2.48
CA LEU A 201 -11.83 -10.13 -1.75
C LEU A 201 -13.19 -10.53 -2.33
N GLU A 202 -13.33 -10.59 -3.66
CA GLU A 202 -14.57 -11.05 -4.29
C GLU A 202 -14.92 -12.49 -3.91
N HIS A 203 -13.92 -13.35 -3.68
CA HIS A 203 -14.10 -14.73 -3.25
C HIS A 203 -14.16 -14.92 -1.73
N GLY A 204 -14.11 -13.83 -0.93
CA GLY A 204 -14.33 -13.88 0.51
C GLY A 204 -13.08 -14.09 1.36
N HIS A 205 -11.89 -13.84 0.81
CA HIS A 205 -10.64 -13.92 1.55
C HIS A 205 -10.22 -12.57 2.12
N HIS A 206 -9.66 -12.55 3.32
CA HIS A 206 -8.89 -11.40 3.80
C HIS A 206 -7.64 -11.22 2.93
N VAL A 207 -7.12 -10.00 2.83
CA VAL A 207 -5.91 -9.75 2.05
C VAL A 207 -4.86 -8.96 2.83
N ALA A 208 -3.61 -9.32 2.61
CA ALA A 208 -2.44 -8.59 3.05
C ALA A 208 -1.57 -8.32 1.81
N ILE A 209 -1.27 -7.06 1.54
CA ILE A 209 -0.73 -6.61 0.26
C ILE A 209 0.57 -5.85 0.49
N GLU A 210 1.66 -6.25 -0.18
CA GLU A 210 2.93 -5.52 -0.16
C GLU A 210 2.77 -4.08 -0.67
N VAL A 211 3.72 -3.25 -0.32
CA VAL A 211 3.71 -1.81 -0.57
C VAL A 211 4.24 -1.44 -1.96
N PRO A 212 3.65 -0.43 -2.59
CA PRO A 212 2.35 0.18 -2.33
C PRO A 212 1.21 -0.72 -2.80
N SER A 213 0.15 -0.80 -2.01
CA SER A 213 -0.94 -1.77 -2.25
C SER A 213 -1.91 -1.36 -3.35
N ALA A 214 -1.93 -0.09 -3.72
CA ALA A 214 -2.73 0.47 -4.80
C ALA A 214 -1.96 1.62 -5.46
N MET A 215 -2.14 1.79 -6.76
CA MET A 215 -1.38 2.74 -7.56
C MET A 215 -2.21 3.96 -8.01
N ASN A 216 -3.52 3.90 -7.88
CA ASN A 216 -4.43 4.97 -8.31
C ASN A 216 -5.73 5.00 -7.49
N MET A 217 -6.49 6.10 -7.64
CA MET A 217 -7.71 6.34 -6.87
C MET A 217 -8.84 5.35 -7.18
N THR A 218 -8.89 4.78 -8.38
CA THR A 218 -9.88 3.76 -8.75
C THR A 218 -9.65 2.48 -7.94
N GLU A 219 -8.42 2.03 -7.88
CA GLU A 219 -8.01 0.87 -7.07
C GLU A 219 -8.27 1.10 -5.58
N ILE A 220 -7.88 2.28 -5.07
CA ILE A 220 -8.09 2.66 -3.67
C ILE A 220 -9.57 2.58 -3.29
N TRP A 221 -10.45 3.25 -4.04
CA TRP A 221 -11.88 3.24 -3.75
C TRP A 221 -12.53 1.87 -3.93
N SER A 222 -12.03 1.07 -4.87
CA SER A 222 -12.47 -0.31 -5.04
C SER A 222 -12.14 -1.16 -3.81
N LEU A 223 -10.91 -1.11 -3.30
CA LEU A 223 -10.50 -1.84 -2.09
C LEU A 223 -11.28 -1.41 -0.86
N ILE A 224 -11.53 -0.09 -0.68
CA ILE A 224 -12.41 0.41 0.40
C ILE A 224 -13.80 -0.21 0.28
N ASN A 225 -14.42 -0.11 -0.90
CA ASN A 225 -15.78 -0.61 -1.11
C ASN A 225 -15.88 -2.12 -0.91
N LEU A 226 -14.88 -2.90 -1.35
CA LEU A 226 -14.84 -4.34 -1.11
C LEU A 226 -14.68 -4.68 0.37
N SER A 227 -13.76 -4.02 1.08
CA SER A 227 -13.60 -4.19 2.52
C SER A 227 -14.89 -3.86 3.28
N GLU A 228 -15.53 -2.75 2.96
CA GLU A 228 -16.79 -2.31 3.59
C GLU A 228 -17.95 -3.24 3.29
N SER A 229 -18.12 -3.69 2.02
CA SER A 229 -19.26 -4.51 1.59
C SER A 229 -19.14 -5.97 2.03
N LYS A 230 -17.93 -6.55 1.88
CA LYS A 230 -17.66 -7.97 2.22
C LYS A 230 -17.31 -8.17 3.68
N ARG A 231 -17.04 -7.09 4.44
CA ARG A 231 -16.57 -7.13 5.84
C ARG A 231 -15.28 -7.91 5.98
N LEU A 232 -14.35 -7.71 5.06
CA LEU A 232 -13.05 -8.37 5.01
C LEU A 232 -11.92 -7.40 5.33
N HIS A 233 -10.92 -7.87 6.04
CA HIS A 233 -9.71 -7.12 6.29
C HIS A 233 -8.89 -6.93 5.02
N VAL A 234 -8.41 -5.71 4.82
CA VAL A 234 -7.43 -5.33 3.80
C VAL A 234 -6.29 -4.64 4.53
N MET A 235 -5.13 -5.28 4.61
CA MET A 235 -3.93 -4.73 5.24
C MET A 235 -2.88 -4.42 4.19
N MET A 236 -2.37 -3.19 4.20
CA MET A 236 -1.10 -2.90 3.54
C MET A 236 0.06 -3.30 4.45
N LEU A 237 1.04 -4.00 3.90
CA LEU A 237 2.19 -4.53 4.62
C LEU A 237 3.30 -3.46 4.76
N GLU A 238 2.96 -2.34 5.43
CA GLU A 238 3.90 -1.26 5.69
C GLU A 238 4.75 -1.59 6.92
N ASN A 239 5.86 -2.25 6.68
CA ASN A 239 6.76 -2.76 7.70
C ASN A 239 7.42 -1.66 8.55
N CYS A 240 7.63 -0.47 7.98
CA CYS A 240 8.28 0.65 8.70
C CYS A 240 7.47 1.13 9.91
N CYS A 241 6.16 0.88 9.95
CA CYS A 241 5.33 1.10 11.14
C CYS A 241 5.72 0.21 12.34
N TYR A 242 6.46 -0.87 12.09
CA TYR A 242 6.86 -1.85 13.10
C TYR A 242 8.36 -1.85 13.38
N ASP A 243 9.10 -0.86 12.86
CA ASP A 243 10.49 -0.66 13.23
C ASP A 243 10.61 -0.24 14.70
N PHE A 244 11.63 -0.71 15.38
CA PHE A 244 11.82 -0.53 16.82
C PHE A 244 11.86 0.96 17.23
N PHE A 245 12.52 1.79 16.45
CA PHE A 245 12.62 3.22 16.72
C PHE A 245 11.27 3.91 16.55
N GLU A 246 10.54 3.61 15.46
CA GLU A 246 9.21 4.12 15.16
C GLU A 246 8.19 3.68 16.21
N LEU A 247 8.20 2.42 16.62
CA LEU A 247 7.32 1.91 17.68
C LEU A 247 7.58 2.59 19.04
N ASN A 248 8.85 2.82 19.40
CA ASN A 248 9.18 3.48 20.65
C ASN A 248 8.79 4.97 20.63
N SER A 249 9.07 5.67 19.53
CA SER A 249 8.71 7.09 19.41
C SER A 249 7.20 7.30 19.29
N LEU A 250 6.47 6.41 18.62
CA LEU A 250 5.00 6.38 18.63
C LEU A 250 4.47 6.22 20.06
N TYR A 251 5.02 5.29 20.83
CA TYR A 251 4.64 5.09 22.24
C TYR A 251 4.92 6.32 23.10
N MET A 252 6.09 6.96 22.91
CA MET A 252 6.41 8.23 23.58
C MET A 252 5.41 9.34 23.22
N ALA A 253 5.04 9.46 21.94
CA ALA A 253 4.02 10.42 21.50
C ALA A 253 2.65 10.14 22.15
N GLN A 254 2.22 8.89 22.19
CA GLN A 254 0.97 8.46 22.85
C GLN A 254 0.97 8.72 24.36
N ARG A 255 2.14 8.72 24.99
CA ARG A 255 2.33 9.07 26.42
C ARG A 255 2.50 10.58 26.66
N GLY A 256 2.42 11.39 25.58
CA GLY A 256 2.45 12.86 25.66
C GLY A 256 3.84 13.46 25.82
N LEU A 257 4.93 12.71 25.65
CA LEU A 257 6.29 13.21 25.80
C LEU A 257 6.65 14.28 24.76
N LEU A 258 6.06 14.21 23.58
CA LEU A 258 6.29 15.19 22.51
C LEU A 258 5.38 16.42 22.61
N GLY A 259 4.38 16.41 23.54
CA GLY A 259 3.30 17.38 23.54
C GLY A 259 2.41 17.20 22.30
N GLU A 260 1.89 18.30 21.75
CA GLU A 260 1.19 18.24 20.45
C GLU A 260 2.22 18.16 19.32
N VAL A 261 2.16 17.12 18.52
CA VAL A 261 3.00 16.98 17.32
C VAL A 261 2.43 17.86 16.22
N ILE A 262 3.21 18.82 15.74
CA ILE A 262 2.75 19.89 14.84
C ILE A 262 3.32 19.80 13.43
N TYR A 263 4.50 19.18 13.27
CA TYR A 263 5.19 19.02 12.02
C TYR A 263 5.93 17.69 11.97
N VAL A 264 5.86 17.01 10.84
CA VAL A 264 6.52 15.72 10.63
C VAL A 264 7.13 15.63 9.23
N GLN A 265 8.23 14.88 9.13
CA GLN A 265 8.88 14.57 7.86
C GLN A 265 9.02 13.07 7.69
N GLY A 266 8.73 12.60 6.48
CA GLY A 266 8.95 11.23 6.05
C GLY A 266 9.54 11.17 4.65
N ALA A 267 10.19 10.06 4.30
CA ALA A 267 10.78 9.91 2.99
C ALA A 267 10.93 8.44 2.58
N TYR A 268 11.11 8.23 1.28
CA TYR A 268 11.73 7.03 0.74
C TYR A 268 12.86 7.45 -0.21
N ARG A 269 14.07 7.49 0.33
CA ARG A 269 15.25 8.01 -0.36
C ARG A 269 16.41 7.04 -0.22
N HIS A 270 16.86 6.47 -1.31
CA HIS A 270 18.10 5.71 -1.42
C HIS A 270 18.36 5.33 -2.89
N GLU A 271 19.56 4.98 -3.24
CA GLU A 271 19.83 4.48 -4.56
C GLU A 271 19.38 3.03 -4.71
N LEU A 272 18.46 2.77 -5.64
CA LEU A 272 17.98 1.43 -5.98
C LEU A 272 18.41 0.97 -7.38
N SER A 273 18.99 1.85 -8.19
CA SER A 273 19.36 1.55 -9.57
C SER A 273 20.26 0.31 -9.73
N PRO A 274 21.24 0.02 -8.84
CA PRO A 274 22.06 -1.18 -8.94
C PRO A 274 21.27 -2.50 -8.81
N TYR A 275 20.10 -2.45 -8.16
CA TYR A 275 19.29 -3.65 -7.91
C TYR A 275 18.21 -3.88 -8.96
N TRP A 276 17.99 -2.93 -9.88
CA TRP A 276 16.89 -3.02 -10.84
C TRP A 276 17.09 -4.07 -11.92
N ASP A 277 18.31 -4.52 -12.17
CA ASP A 277 18.60 -5.61 -13.09
C ASP A 277 18.36 -6.99 -12.50
N GLU A 278 18.66 -7.14 -11.22
CA GLU A 278 18.76 -8.44 -10.57
C GLU A 278 17.41 -8.96 -10.08
N TYR A 279 16.56 -8.04 -9.58
CA TYR A 279 15.35 -8.43 -8.83
C TYR A 279 14.03 -8.09 -9.51
N TRP A 280 14.04 -7.25 -10.55
CA TRP A 280 12.81 -6.61 -11.03
C TRP A 280 12.48 -6.82 -12.51
N LYS A 281 13.13 -7.78 -13.16
CA LYS A 281 12.78 -8.21 -14.51
C LYS A 281 11.68 -9.27 -14.48
N ASN A 282 10.66 -9.06 -15.31
CA ASN A 282 9.56 -10.02 -15.53
C ASN A 282 9.91 -11.00 -16.66
N GLY A 283 11.04 -11.71 -16.55
CA GLY A 283 11.52 -12.64 -17.55
C GLY A 283 12.70 -12.11 -18.40
N ALA A 284 13.19 -12.95 -19.31
CA ALA A 284 14.39 -12.68 -20.10
C ALA A 284 14.24 -11.51 -21.09
N ASP A 285 13.02 -11.27 -21.55
CA ASP A 285 12.70 -10.25 -22.57
C ASP A 285 12.42 -8.86 -21.97
N ASP A 286 12.33 -8.75 -20.63
CA ASP A 286 12.08 -7.48 -19.96
C ASP A 286 13.37 -6.66 -19.87
N GLN A 287 13.59 -5.80 -20.85
CA GLN A 287 14.78 -4.95 -20.92
C GLN A 287 14.83 -3.87 -19.83
N LEU A 288 13.66 -3.33 -19.43
CA LEU A 288 13.59 -2.22 -18.49
C LEU A 288 13.50 -2.67 -17.03
N GLY A 289 12.87 -3.82 -16.79
CA GLY A 289 12.35 -4.15 -15.47
C GLY A 289 11.09 -3.32 -15.15
N TRP A 290 10.13 -3.96 -14.52
CA TRP A 290 8.80 -3.36 -14.28
C TRP A 290 8.85 -2.03 -13.50
N ARG A 291 9.83 -1.84 -12.62
CA ARG A 291 9.94 -0.60 -11.82
C ARG A 291 10.46 0.59 -12.64
N LEU A 292 11.45 0.40 -13.49
CA LEU A 292 11.92 1.48 -14.37
C LEU A 292 10.87 1.79 -15.43
N ASP A 293 10.24 0.76 -15.99
CA ASP A 293 9.13 0.92 -16.93
C ASP A 293 7.99 1.72 -16.31
N TYR A 294 7.59 1.40 -15.08
CA TYR A 294 6.58 2.16 -14.35
C TYR A 294 6.98 3.63 -14.17
N ASN A 295 8.19 3.90 -13.68
CA ASN A 295 8.70 5.27 -13.49
C ASN A 295 8.81 6.05 -14.81
N SER A 296 9.06 5.38 -15.93
CA SER A 296 9.09 6.05 -17.24
C SER A 296 7.71 6.55 -17.68
N LYS A 297 6.63 5.94 -17.20
CA LYS A 297 5.24 6.18 -17.61
C LYS A 297 4.41 7.01 -16.63
N PHE A 298 4.78 7.03 -15.35
CA PHE A 298 4.01 7.69 -14.30
C PHE A 298 4.83 8.75 -13.58
N ARG A 299 4.21 9.90 -13.31
CA ARG A 299 4.80 11.04 -12.60
C ARG A 299 4.25 11.08 -11.18
N GLY A 300 5.12 11.22 -10.19
CA GLY A 300 4.70 11.45 -8.81
C GLY A 300 5.52 10.69 -7.78
N ASP A 301 5.14 10.81 -6.51
CA ASP A 301 5.67 9.97 -5.45
C ASP A 301 5.00 8.59 -5.54
N VAL A 302 5.66 7.69 -6.25
CA VAL A 302 5.14 6.33 -6.51
C VAL A 302 5.35 5.37 -5.34
N TYR A 303 6.04 5.80 -4.28
CA TYR A 303 6.33 4.97 -3.11
C TYR A 303 6.32 5.77 -1.79
N PRO A 304 5.20 6.44 -1.43
CA PRO A 304 5.14 7.33 -0.27
C PRO A 304 5.03 6.60 1.07
N THR A 305 4.69 5.32 1.07
CA THR A 305 4.17 4.59 2.23
C THR A 305 5.19 4.44 3.36
N HIS A 306 6.45 4.15 3.04
CA HIS A 306 7.53 4.03 4.03
C HIS A 306 7.81 5.33 4.80
N GLY A 307 7.64 6.48 4.12
CA GLY A 307 7.77 7.79 4.76
C GLY A 307 6.51 8.17 5.52
N LEU A 308 5.33 7.97 4.91
CA LEU A 308 4.07 8.47 5.45
C LEU A 308 3.49 7.57 6.55
N GLY A 309 3.54 6.25 6.40
CA GLY A 309 2.88 5.31 7.31
C GLY A 309 3.21 5.54 8.79
N PRO A 310 4.47 5.49 9.20
CA PRO A 310 4.83 5.66 10.62
C PRO A 310 4.43 7.02 11.19
N ILE A 311 4.58 8.10 10.41
CA ILE A 311 4.22 9.46 10.87
C ILE A 311 2.70 9.68 10.87
N ALA A 312 1.95 9.01 9.99
CA ALA A 312 0.49 9.04 9.96
C ALA A 312 -0.11 8.47 11.26
N GLN A 313 0.46 7.37 11.77
CA GLN A 313 0.07 6.79 13.05
C GLN A 313 0.32 7.76 14.22
N VAL A 314 1.44 8.47 14.22
CA VAL A 314 1.76 9.50 15.24
C VAL A 314 0.77 10.66 15.19
N LEU A 315 0.36 11.08 13.99
CA LEU A 315 -0.61 12.16 13.79
C LEU A 315 -2.04 11.74 14.00
N ASN A 316 -2.33 10.44 14.15
CA ASN A 316 -3.66 9.87 14.28
C ASN A 316 -4.54 10.14 13.04
N LEU A 317 -3.99 10.02 11.84
CA LEU A 317 -4.77 10.19 10.61
C LEU A 317 -5.93 9.19 10.58
N HIS A 318 -7.08 9.62 10.07
CA HIS A 318 -8.43 9.03 10.14
C HIS A 318 -8.85 8.45 11.51
N ARG A 319 -8.09 8.78 12.58
CA ARG A 319 -8.39 8.42 13.97
C ARG A 319 -8.37 9.66 14.89
N GLY A 320 -8.88 10.79 14.39
CA GLY A 320 -8.97 12.06 15.08
C GLY A 320 -8.36 13.26 14.34
N ASP A 321 -7.60 13.01 13.27
CA ASP A 321 -7.14 13.99 12.29
C ASP A 321 -7.25 13.40 10.88
N ARG A 322 -7.07 14.18 9.82
CA ARG A 322 -7.00 13.72 8.43
C ARG A 322 -6.17 14.65 7.57
N MET A 323 -5.61 14.15 6.50
CA MET A 323 -5.03 14.99 5.45
C MET A 323 -6.12 15.85 4.80
N ARG A 324 -5.84 17.13 4.59
CA ARG A 324 -6.78 18.09 4.02
C ARG A 324 -6.41 18.53 2.62
N THR A 325 -5.18 18.99 2.46
CA THR A 325 -4.71 19.55 1.19
C THR A 325 -3.24 19.23 1.00
N LEU A 326 -2.85 18.83 -0.20
CA LEU A 326 -1.47 18.63 -0.58
C LEU A 326 -1.05 19.52 -1.75
N VAL A 327 0.26 19.77 -1.83
CA VAL A 327 0.95 20.38 -2.98
C VAL A 327 2.20 19.55 -3.23
N ALA A 328 2.45 19.16 -4.49
CA ALA A 328 3.63 18.41 -4.87
C ALA A 328 4.47 19.15 -5.92
N MET A 329 5.77 18.96 -5.85
CA MET A 329 6.78 19.42 -6.82
C MET A 329 7.76 18.30 -7.09
N ASP A 330 8.28 18.24 -8.31
CA ASP A 330 9.31 17.31 -8.71
C ASP A 330 10.43 17.99 -9.53
N THR A 331 11.56 17.32 -9.61
CA THR A 331 12.60 17.62 -10.59
C THR A 331 12.20 17.06 -11.96
N ARG A 332 12.91 17.43 -13.01
CA ARG A 332 12.92 16.62 -14.23
C ARG A 332 13.63 15.30 -13.98
N SER A 333 13.39 14.32 -14.85
CA SER A 333 14.17 13.10 -14.88
C SER A 333 15.53 13.38 -15.53
N PHE A 334 16.59 13.34 -14.73
CA PHE A 334 17.98 13.43 -15.18
C PHE A 334 18.60 12.04 -15.16
N ASN A 335 18.70 11.44 -13.97
CA ASN A 335 19.30 10.12 -13.82
C ASN A 335 18.39 8.99 -14.31
N GLY A 336 17.07 9.13 -14.17
CA GLY A 336 16.10 8.20 -14.75
C GLY A 336 16.25 8.05 -16.27
N GLN A 337 16.55 9.14 -16.97
CA GLN A 337 16.86 9.14 -18.40
C GLN A 337 18.18 8.39 -18.73
N GLU A 338 19.22 8.57 -17.92
CA GLU A 338 20.48 7.86 -18.09
C GLU A 338 20.31 6.35 -17.87
N LEU A 339 19.53 5.96 -16.86
CA LEU A 339 19.20 4.56 -16.59
C LEU A 339 18.39 3.94 -17.74
N PHE A 340 17.41 4.67 -18.26
CA PHE A 340 16.62 4.22 -19.40
C PHE A 340 17.49 4.00 -20.63
N LYS A 341 18.36 4.99 -20.96
CA LYS A 341 19.29 4.90 -22.06
C LYS A 341 20.31 3.76 -21.91
N ALA A 342 20.80 3.55 -20.69
CA ALA A 342 21.76 2.46 -20.44
C ALA A 342 21.18 1.09 -20.77
N ARG A 343 19.83 0.95 -20.74
CA ARG A 343 19.15 -0.32 -21.01
C ARG A 343 18.60 -0.45 -22.43
N THR A 344 18.13 0.65 -22.99
CA THR A 344 17.48 0.65 -24.32
C THR A 344 18.38 1.16 -25.44
N GLY A 345 19.48 1.81 -25.11
CA GLY A 345 20.35 2.51 -26.06
C GLY A 345 19.91 3.93 -26.38
N GLU A 346 18.72 4.35 -26.03
CA GLU A 346 18.12 5.65 -26.39
C GLU A 346 17.48 6.35 -25.18
N TYR A 347 17.45 7.69 -25.20
CA TYR A 347 16.70 8.46 -24.23
C TYR A 347 15.19 8.30 -24.45
N CYS A 348 14.41 8.21 -23.35
CA CYS A 348 12.97 8.26 -23.42
C CYS A 348 12.53 9.72 -23.67
N SER A 349 11.86 9.98 -24.79
CA SER A 349 11.41 11.35 -25.14
C SER A 349 10.39 11.92 -24.16
N ASP A 350 9.72 11.06 -23.38
CA ASP A 350 8.59 11.41 -22.50
C ASP A 350 8.66 10.67 -21.15
N PHE A 351 9.86 10.57 -20.56
CA PHE A 351 10.05 9.99 -19.25
C PHE A 351 9.32 10.85 -18.20
N LYS A 352 8.33 10.26 -17.53
CA LYS A 352 7.37 11.01 -16.71
C LYS A 352 7.87 11.34 -15.31
N ASN A 353 8.47 10.38 -14.61
CA ASN A 353 8.82 10.59 -13.20
C ASN A 353 10.11 11.40 -13.03
N GLY A 354 10.06 12.43 -12.20
CA GLY A 354 11.25 13.16 -11.78
C GLY A 354 12.14 12.33 -10.87
N ASP A 355 13.44 12.65 -10.82
CA ASP A 355 14.36 11.94 -9.93
C ASP A 355 14.05 12.20 -8.45
N HIS A 356 13.48 13.36 -8.12
CA HIS A 356 13.10 13.73 -6.77
C HIS A 356 11.72 14.37 -6.73
N THR A 357 10.87 13.94 -5.79
CA THR A 357 9.56 14.53 -5.53
C THR A 357 9.49 14.99 -4.07
N THR A 358 8.92 16.17 -3.84
CA THR A 358 8.58 16.72 -2.51
C THR A 358 7.09 17.01 -2.47
N THR A 359 6.41 16.51 -1.43
CA THR A 359 4.98 16.74 -1.19
C THR A 359 4.78 17.36 0.18
N LEU A 360 4.09 18.50 0.25
CA LEU A 360 3.65 19.16 1.48
C LEU A 360 2.16 18.93 1.67
N ILE A 361 1.76 18.54 2.89
CA ILE A 361 0.38 18.21 3.22
C ILE A 361 -0.03 18.96 4.48
N SER A 362 -1.18 19.63 4.45
CA SER A 362 -1.83 20.17 5.65
C SER A 362 -2.89 19.21 6.17
N THR A 363 -3.05 19.11 7.49
CA THR A 363 -4.11 18.31 8.12
C THR A 363 -5.28 19.17 8.56
N GLU A 364 -6.41 18.53 8.88
CA GLU A 364 -7.61 19.21 9.40
C GLU A 364 -7.35 19.89 10.74
N LYS A 365 -6.45 19.36 11.57
CA LYS A 365 -6.05 19.93 12.85
C LYS A 365 -4.93 20.97 12.75
N GLY A 366 -4.53 21.36 11.53
CA GLY A 366 -3.53 22.42 11.29
C GLY A 366 -2.09 21.96 11.45
N LYS A 367 -1.82 20.68 11.30
CA LYS A 367 -0.45 20.11 11.28
C LYS A 367 0.08 20.07 9.86
N VAL A 368 1.39 19.94 9.70
CA VAL A 368 2.05 19.87 8.40
C VAL A 368 2.87 18.59 8.29
N ILE A 369 2.75 17.94 7.15
CA ILE A 369 3.50 16.73 6.77
C ILE A 369 4.35 17.08 5.55
N GLU A 370 5.60 16.65 5.54
CA GLU A 370 6.50 16.74 4.40
C GLU A 370 6.97 15.35 4.00
N ILE A 371 6.78 14.98 2.72
CA ILE A 371 7.16 13.67 2.17
C ILE A 371 8.11 13.85 1.01
N HIS A 372 9.20 13.05 0.98
CA HIS A 372 10.16 13.02 -0.11
C HIS A 372 10.26 11.62 -0.72
N HIS A 373 10.44 11.58 -2.04
CA HIS A 373 10.75 10.35 -2.77
C HIS A 373 11.94 10.57 -3.70
N ASN A 374 12.94 9.67 -3.65
CA ASN A 374 14.03 9.62 -4.60
C ASN A 374 14.74 8.25 -4.51
N VAL A 375 14.66 7.47 -5.60
CA VAL A 375 15.26 6.12 -5.68
C VAL A 375 16.21 5.97 -6.86
N MET A 376 16.48 7.06 -7.59
CA MET A 376 17.24 7.05 -8.84
C MET A 376 18.60 7.71 -8.75
N THR A 377 18.93 8.37 -7.63
CA THR A 377 20.20 9.07 -7.47
C THR A 377 21.02 8.50 -6.33
N PRO A 378 22.36 8.53 -6.43
CA PRO A 378 23.26 8.06 -5.37
C PRO A 378 23.03 8.81 -4.06
N GLN A 379 22.49 8.12 -3.06
CA GLN A 379 22.32 8.62 -1.71
C GLN A 379 22.15 7.47 -0.72
N PRO A 380 22.54 7.64 0.56
CA PRO A 380 22.28 6.65 1.60
C PRO A 380 20.79 6.45 1.83
N TYR A 381 20.41 5.27 2.32
CA TYR A 381 19.06 4.98 2.76
C TYR A 381 18.59 5.97 3.82
N ASN A 382 17.44 6.60 3.59
CA ASN A 382 16.92 7.63 4.47
C ASN A 382 15.39 7.71 4.35
N ARG A 383 14.68 7.43 5.46
CA ARG A 383 13.23 7.64 5.58
C ARG A 383 12.88 8.96 6.25
N MET A 384 13.86 9.79 6.57
CA MET A 384 13.75 10.99 7.40
C MET A 384 13.23 10.64 8.80
N TYR A 385 11.96 10.40 8.95
CA TYR A 385 11.27 10.12 10.21
C TYR A 385 11.63 11.14 11.30
N GLN A 386 11.18 12.35 11.08
CA GLN A 386 11.34 13.47 12.02
C GLN A 386 9.99 13.88 12.57
N LEU A 387 9.89 14.02 13.88
CA LEU A 387 8.70 14.45 14.59
C LEU A 387 9.02 15.70 15.37
N THR A 388 8.29 16.80 15.12
CA THR A 388 8.40 18.05 15.88
C THR A 388 7.12 18.26 16.67
N GLY A 389 7.24 18.22 17.97
CA GLY A 389 6.15 18.49 18.90
C GLY A 389 6.41 19.74 19.74
N THR A 390 5.40 20.21 20.46
CA THR A 390 5.49 21.41 21.33
C THR A 390 6.39 21.19 22.55
N LYS A 391 6.71 19.92 22.85
CA LYS A 391 7.54 19.54 24.02
C LYS A 391 8.67 18.59 23.69
N GLY A 392 8.78 18.14 22.45
CA GLY A 392 9.80 17.18 22.07
C GLY A 392 10.03 17.11 20.56
N PHE A 393 11.24 16.70 20.23
CA PHE A 393 11.72 16.45 18.89
C PHE A 393 12.32 15.05 18.82
N VAL A 394 12.01 14.34 17.74
CA VAL A 394 12.54 13.02 17.44
C VAL A 394 13.11 13.04 16.03
N ASN A 395 14.28 12.46 15.83
CA ASN A 395 14.89 12.29 14.51
C ASN A 395 15.52 10.91 14.41
N LYS A 396 15.35 10.26 13.27
CA LYS A 396 16.00 8.96 13.00
C LYS A 396 17.19 9.09 12.07
N TYR A 397 17.06 9.84 10.98
CA TYR A 397 18.07 9.94 9.95
C TYR A 397 18.60 11.36 9.78
N PRO A 398 19.93 11.55 9.56
CA PRO A 398 20.99 10.52 9.55
C PRO A 398 21.46 10.10 10.94
N VAL A 399 20.99 10.75 12.00
CA VAL A 399 21.39 10.50 13.40
C VAL A 399 20.16 10.29 14.24
N GLU A 400 20.05 9.14 14.88
CA GLU A 400 18.99 8.86 15.85
C GLU A 400 19.16 9.73 17.09
N GLY A 401 18.09 10.41 17.50
CA GLY A 401 18.14 11.25 18.66
C GLY A 401 16.81 11.85 19.08
N PHE A 402 16.80 12.27 20.34
CA PHE A 402 15.66 12.91 21.00
C PHE A 402 16.11 14.24 21.62
N ALA A 403 15.22 15.25 21.55
CA ALA A 403 15.36 16.47 22.32
C ALA A 403 14.00 16.77 22.96
N LEU A 404 13.93 16.73 24.28
CA LEU A 404 12.68 16.88 25.02
C LEU A 404 12.75 18.11 25.95
N ALA A 405 11.61 18.75 26.19
CA ALA A 405 11.53 19.84 27.16
C ALA A 405 11.90 19.37 28.58
N LYS A 406 12.52 20.24 29.37
CA LYS A 406 13.07 19.90 30.67
C LYS A 406 12.01 19.35 31.65
N ASP A 407 10.81 19.91 31.61
CA ASP A 407 9.68 19.44 32.43
C ASP A 407 9.21 18.03 32.05
N VAL A 408 9.36 17.63 30.77
CA VAL A 408 9.06 16.29 30.28
C VAL A 408 10.13 15.31 30.73
N MET A 409 11.41 15.69 30.66
CA MET A 409 12.54 14.87 31.13
C MET A 409 12.42 14.49 32.59
N ALA A 410 12.10 15.46 33.44
CA ALA A 410 11.88 15.21 34.86
C ALA A 410 10.74 14.19 35.10
N LYS A 411 9.64 14.30 34.35
CA LYS A 411 8.51 13.33 34.41
C LYS A 411 8.89 11.96 33.89
N ALA A 412 9.81 11.88 32.93
CA ALA A 412 10.32 10.65 32.37
C ALA A 412 11.37 9.97 33.28
N GLY A 413 11.73 10.60 34.42
CA GLY A 413 12.76 10.07 35.33
C GLY A 413 14.18 10.23 34.80
N VAL A 414 14.39 11.10 33.82
CA VAL A 414 15.70 11.38 33.24
C VAL A 414 16.27 12.66 33.87
N ASN A 415 17.38 12.52 34.54
CA ASN A 415 18.06 13.64 35.19
C ASN A 415 19.04 14.32 34.24
N VAL A 416 18.56 15.33 33.54
CA VAL A 416 19.41 16.16 32.67
C VAL A 416 20.18 17.21 33.47
N SER A 417 21.29 17.67 32.91
CA SER A 417 22.09 18.75 33.51
C SER A 417 21.26 20.04 33.70
N LYS A 418 21.70 20.92 34.62
CA LYS A 418 21.03 22.22 34.83
C LYS A 418 20.98 23.07 33.57
N ASP A 419 21.99 22.94 32.71
CA ASP A 419 22.16 23.74 31.50
C ASP A 419 21.47 23.12 30.27
N TYR A 420 20.87 21.92 30.38
CA TYR A 420 20.10 21.33 29.32
C TYR A 420 18.85 22.16 28.99
N THR A 421 18.68 22.54 27.74
CA THR A 421 17.58 23.41 27.27
C THR A 421 16.70 22.79 26.18
N GLY A 422 17.00 21.58 25.72
CA GLY A 422 16.37 20.97 24.53
C GLY A 422 16.92 21.52 23.20
N HIS A 423 17.93 22.41 23.26
CA HIS A 423 18.62 22.90 22.06
C HIS A 423 19.54 21.83 21.44
N SER A 424 19.96 20.86 22.22
CA SER A 424 20.80 19.74 21.79
C SER A 424 20.06 18.43 21.93
N TYR A 425 20.48 17.42 21.17
CA TYR A 425 20.05 16.06 21.44
C TYR A 425 20.45 15.63 22.85
N LEU A 426 19.69 14.69 23.39
CA LEU A 426 20.06 14.00 24.63
C LEU A 426 21.42 13.30 24.45
N SER A 427 22.16 13.17 25.54
CA SER A 427 23.33 12.30 25.55
C SER A 427 22.95 10.85 25.27
N LYS A 428 23.92 10.03 24.91
CA LYS A 428 23.68 8.59 24.69
C LYS A 428 23.13 7.94 25.95
N GLU A 429 23.68 8.27 27.09
CA GLU A 429 23.28 7.76 28.40
C GLU A 429 21.84 8.16 28.75
N ASP A 430 21.48 9.43 28.55
CA ASP A 430 20.11 9.92 28.80
C ASP A 430 19.11 9.26 27.82
N THR A 431 19.52 9.03 26.56
CA THR A 431 18.72 8.34 25.56
C THR A 431 18.47 6.88 25.96
N GLU A 432 19.47 6.18 26.46
CA GLU A 432 19.33 4.80 26.94
C GLU A 432 18.35 4.71 28.13
N VAL A 433 18.41 5.67 29.07
CA VAL A 433 17.47 5.75 30.20
C VAL A 433 16.04 6.03 29.69
N LEU A 434 15.89 6.96 28.75
CA LEU A 434 14.60 7.28 28.13
C LEU A 434 13.99 6.06 27.43
N LEU A 435 14.75 5.39 26.57
CA LEU A 435 14.30 4.22 25.83
C LEU A 435 13.92 3.07 26.77
N LYS A 436 14.72 2.83 27.84
CA LYS A 436 14.40 1.82 28.85
C LYS A 436 13.08 2.09 29.57
N SER A 437 12.77 3.38 29.82
CA SER A 437 11.53 3.79 30.49
C SER A 437 10.31 3.80 29.57
N PHE A 438 10.52 3.96 28.26
CA PHE A 438 9.46 4.11 27.26
C PHE A 438 9.60 3.13 26.09
N THR A 439 10.09 1.92 26.34
CA THR A 439 10.04 0.85 25.34
C THR A 439 8.58 0.51 25.03
N SER A 440 8.24 0.47 23.74
CA SER A 440 6.90 0.12 23.28
C SER A 440 6.51 -1.28 23.76
N PRO A 441 5.27 -1.49 24.25
CA PRO A 441 4.76 -2.84 24.55
C PRO A 441 4.91 -3.81 23.37
N MET A 442 4.86 -3.30 22.13
CA MET A 442 5.08 -4.10 20.93
C MET A 442 6.51 -4.62 20.85
N VAL A 443 7.48 -3.75 21.09
CA VAL A 443 8.92 -4.10 21.13
C VAL A 443 9.21 -5.07 22.28
N LEU A 444 8.63 -4.83 23.46
CA LEU A 444 8.79 -5.76 24.60
C LEU A 444 8.26 -7.16 24.30
N ARG A 445 7.20 -7.25 23.52
CA ARG A 445 6.56 -8.54 23.25
C ARG A 445 7.22 -9.33 22.12
N TYR A 446 7.57 -8.67 21.03
CA TYR A 446 8.02 -9.33 19.81
C TYR A 446 9.51 -9.12 19.50
N GLY A 447 10.16 -8.16 20.18
CA GLY A 447 11.46 -7.65 19.75
C GLY A 447 12.59 -8.67 19.76
N GLU A 448 12.65 -9.58 20.74
CA GLU A 448 13.70 -10.61 20.77
C GLU A 448 13.52 -11.62 19.63
N GLU A 449 12.31 -12.18 19.48
CA GLU A 449 12.00 -13.14 18.42
C GLU A 449 12.16 -12.50 17.03
N ALA A 450 11.78 -11.22 16.89
CA ALA A 450 11.93 -10.47 15.64
C ALA A 450 13.40 -10.31 15.22
N LYS A 451 14.32 -10.11 16.16
CA LYS A 451 15.76 -10.04 15.86
C LYS A 451 16.31 -11.39 15.40
N GLU A 452 15.79 -12.50 15.95
CA GLU A 452 16.21 -13.85 15.58
C GLU A 452 15.68 -14.28 14.22
N VAL A 453 14.39 -14.02 13.94
CA VAL A 453 13.74 -14.39 12.67
C VAL A 453 14.15 -13.46 11.53
N GLY A 454 14.30 -12.16 11.82
CA GLY A 454 14.77 -11.18 10.83
C GLY A 454 13.65 -10.58 9.97
N GLY A 455 14.01 -10.19 8.74
CA GLY A 455 13.17 -9.36 7.86
C GLY A 455 13.32 -7.88 8.21
N HIS A 456 14.19 -7.17 7.44
CA HIS A 456 14.54 -5.75 7.67
C HIS A 456 14.85 -5.42 9.15
N GLY A 457 15.68 -6.24 9.80
CA GLY A 457 16.02 -6.06 11.21
C GLY A 457 14.92 -6.46 12.20
N GLY A 458 13.90 -7.20 11.75
CA GLY A 458 12.81 -7.74 12.56
C GLY A 458 11.46 -7.05 12.38
N MET A 459 11.40 -5.90 11.73
CA MET A 459 10.13 -5.17 11.57
C MET A 459 9.11 -5.94 10.72
N ASP A 460 9.55 -6.70 9.70
CA ASP A 460 8.67 -7.56 8.89
C ASP A 460 8.03 -8.66 9.75
N PHE A 461 8.81 -9.27 10.64
CA PHE A 461 8.29 -10.32 11.53
C PHE A 461 7.27 -9.79 12.53
N ILE A 462 7.50 -8.60 13.10
CA ILE A 462 6.52 -7.96 13.99
C ILE A 462 5.22 -7.68 13.24
N MET A 463 5.31 -7.14 12.03
CA MET A 463 4.16 -6.86 11.17
C MET A 463 3.34 -8.11 10.88
N ASP A 464 3.99 -9.17 10.38
CA ASP A 464 3.35 -10.45 10.07
C ASP A 464 2.71 -11.09 11.31
N SER A 465 3.44 -11.08 12.44
CA SER A 465 2.94 -11.60 13.72
C SER A 465 1.72 -10.82 14.22
N ARG A 466 1.66 -9.51 14.01
CA ARG A 466 0.53 -8.66 14.37
C ARG A 466 -0.70 -8.92 13.51
N LEU A 467 -0.52 -9.10 12.21
CA LEU A 467 -1.60 -9.50 11.32
C LEU A 467 -2.25 -10.81 11.79
N VAL A 468 -1.43 -11.84 11.99
CA VAL A 468 -1.91 -13.15 12.45
C VAL A 468 -2.57 -13.03 13.83
N TYR A 469 -1.96 -12.28 14.77
CA TYR A 469 -2.53 -12.02 16.09
C TYR A 469 -3.92 -11.38 16.03
N CYS A 470 -4.11 -10.37 15.19
CA CYS A 470 -5.40 -9.71 15.03
C CYS A 470 -6.46 -10.67 14.47
N LEU A 471 -6.12 -11.45 13.45
CA LEU A 471 -7.03 -12.44 12.88
C LEU A 471 -7.39 -13.54 13.89
N GLN A 472 -6.41 -14.09 14.61
CA GLN A 472 -6.64 -15.13 15.61
C GLN A 472 -7.55 -14.68 16.76
N ASN A 473 -7.51 -13.39 17.10
CA ASN A 473 -8.27 -12.83 18.21
C ASN A 473 -9.51 -12.04 17.76
N GLY A 474 -9.79 -11.96 16.44
CA GLY A 474 -10.93 -11.25 15.88
C GLY A 474 -10.89 -9.74 16.12
N LEU A 475 -9.69 -9.14 16.13
CA LEU A 475 -9.44 -7.74 16.45
C LEU A 475 -9.37 -6.88 15.18
N PRO A 476 -9.57 -5.56 15.29
CA PRO A 476 -9.21 -4.63 14.23
C PRO A 476 -7.73 -4.73 13.90
N LEU A 477 -7.38 -4.55 12.62
CA LEU A 477 -5.98 -4.50 12.21
C LEU A 477 -5.31 -3.19 12.67
N ASP A 478 -4.00 -3.25 12.88
CA ASP A 478 -3.18 -2.08 13.19
C ASP A 478 -3.09 -1.12 11.98
N ILE A 479 -3.10 -1.67 10.76
CA ILE A 479 -3.16 -0.96 9.49
C ILE A 479 -4.41 -1.43 8.77
N ASP A 480 -5.39 -0.57 8.58
CA ASP A 480 -6.66 -0.89 7.91
C ASP A 480 -6.71 -0.37 6.47
N VAL A 481 -7.82 -0.57 5.79
CA VAL A 481 -7.99 -0.13 4.40
C VAL A 481 -7.94 1.38 4.22
N TYR A 482 -8.21 2.16 5.26
CA TYR A 482 -8.14 3.62 5.19
C TYR A 482 -6.70 4.12 5.33
N ASP A 483 -5.84 3.43 6.12
CA ASP A 483 -4.40 3.66 6.12
C ASP A 483 -3.81 3.45 4.71
N LEU A 484 -4.15 2.31 4.09
CA LEU A 484 -3.78 2.02 2.70
C LEU A 484 -4.20 3.15 1.76
N ALA A 485 -5.46 3.59 1.86
CA ALA A 485 -6.01 4.62 1.00
C ALA A 485 -5.29 5.97 1.16
N GLU A 486 -5.11 6.42 2.40
CA GLU A 486 -4.44 7.68 2.72
C GLU A 486 -2.97 7.68 2.29
N TRP A 487 -2.27 6.54 2.45
CA TRP A 487 -0.84 6.50 2.14
C TRP A 487 -0.57 6.28 0.65
N CYS A 488 -1.38 5.50 -0.06
CA CYS A 488 -1.22 5.27 -1.50
C CYS A 488 -1.73 6.45 -2.36
N CYS A 489 -2.66 7.28 -1.88
CA CYS A 489 -3.27 8.35 -2.70
C CYS A 489 -2.27 9.42 -3.16
N LEU A 490 -1.11 9.56 -2.49
CA LEU A 490 -0.12 10.58 -2.82
C LEU A 490 0.43 10.42 -4.24
N ALA A 491 0.51 9.20 -4.76
CA ALA A 491 0.98 8.94 -6.11
C ALA A 491 0.12 9.70 -7.15
N GLU A 492 -1.19 9.51 -7.14
CA GLU A 492 -2.09 10.16 -8.09
C GLU A 492 -2.37 11.63 -7.73
N LEU A 493 -2.63 11.94 -6.46
CA LEU A 493 -2.94 13.31 -6.06
C LEU A 493 -1.73 14.25 -6.21
N GLY A 494 -0.51 13.75 -5.95
CA GLY A 494 0.73 14.47 -6.23
C GLY A 494 0.92 14.72 -7.72
N SER A 495 0.66 13.71 -8.54
CA SER A 495 0.68 13.85 -10.00
C SER A 495 -0.32 14.90 -10.49
N LEU A 496 -1.55 14.89 -9.98
CA LEU A 496 -2.56 15.91 -10.29
C LEU A 496 -2.07 17.32 -9.94
N SER A 497 -1.45 17.51 -8.78
CA SER A 497 -0.85 18.79 -8.39
C SER A 497 0.17 19.26 -9.43
N MET A 498 1.16 18.43 -9.72
CA MET A 498 2.28 18.76 -10.62
C MET A 498 1.85 18.98 -12.06
N ASN A 499 0.92 18.18 -12.59
CA ASN A 499 0.40 18.30 -13.95
C ASN A 499 -0.51 19.53 -14.14
N ASN A 500 -0.98 20.12 -13.04
CA ASN A 500 -1.78 21.35 -13.04
C ASN A 500 -1.00 22.57 -12.54
N GLY A 501 0.33 22.59 -12.66
CA GLY A 501 1.17 23.73 -12.26
C GLY A 501 1.31 23.87 -10.74
N ASN A 502 1.46 22.76 -10.04
CA ASN A 502 1.63 22.65 -8.59
C ASN A 502 0.44 23.23 -7.80
N LYS A 503 -0.76 23.10 -8.35
CA LYS A 503 -1.97 23.54 -7.64
C LYS A 503 -2.24 22.70 -6.40
N PRO A 504 -2.81 23.28 -5.35
CA PRO A 504 -3.29 22.54 -4.21
C PRO A 504 -4.33 21.50 -4.63
N VAL A 505 -4.25 20.29 -4.06
CA VAL A 505 -5.22 19.21 -4.26
C VAL A 505 -5.87 18.91 -2.92
N GLN A 506 -7.18 18.94 -2.86
CA GLN A 506 -7.93 18.49 -1.69
C GLN A 506 -7.81 16.97 -1.59
N VAL A 507 -7.28 16.48 -0.46
CA VAL A 507 -7.24 15.05 -0.18
C VAL A 507 -8.65 14.59 0.20
N PRO A 508 -9.21 13.57 -0.47
CA PRO A 508 -10.54 13.07 -0.15
C PRO A 508 -10.58 12.47 1.25
N ASP A 509 -11.74 12.56 1.88
CA ASP A 509 -12.01 11.83 3.11
C ASP A 509 -12.41 10.39 2.78
N PHE A 510 -11.47 9.48 2.87
CA PHE A 510 -11.70 8.07 2.57
C PHE A 510 -12.67 7.40 3.54
N THR A 511 -12.82 7.93 4.76
CA THR A 511 -13.77 7.43 5.76
C THR A 511 -15.20 7.95 5.55
N ARG A 512 -15.39 8.88 4.61
CA ARG A 512 -16.70 9.51 4.32
C ARG A 512 -17.34 10.17 5.55
N GLY A 513 -16.54 10.95 6.28
CA GLY A 513 -16.96 11.73 7.46
C GLY A 513 -16.69 11.06 8.81
N GLU A 514 -16.23 9.82 8.83
CA GLU A 514 -16.03 9.09 10.09
C GLU A 514 -14.63 9.21 10.71
N TRP A 515 -13.70 9.97 10.10
CA TRP A 515 -12.32 10.16 10.57
C TRP A 515 -12.20 10.62 12.03
N SER A 516 -13.21 11.27 12.57
CA SER A 516 -13.24 11.74 13.97
C SER A 516 -13.91 10.78 14.94
N ARG A 517 -14.40 9.61 14.47
CA ARG A 517 -15.09 8.59 15.27
C ARG A 517 -14.18 8.01 16.35
N PHE A 518 -12.91 7.78 16.03
CA PHE A 518 -11.89 7.37 17.00
C PHE A 518 -11.00 8.56 17.38
N ARG A 519 -10.43 8.51 18.57
CA ARG A 519 -9.49 9.53 19.07
C ARG A 519 -8.16 8.88 19.41
N GLY A 520 -7.23 9.00 18.49
CA GLY A 520 -5.87 8.50 18.62
C GLY A 520 -5.71 7.07 18.09
N TYR A 521 -4.56 6.84 17.49
CA TYR A 521 -4.12 5.53 17.04
C TYR A 521 -3.73 4.66 18.24
N ARG A 522 -4.13 3.39 18.20
CA ARG A 522 -3.73 2.39 19.20
C ARG A 522 -3.65 1.01 18.56
N HIS A 523 -2.62 0.29 18.89
CA HIS A 523 -2.55 -1.14 18.60
C HIS A 523 -3.67 -1.89 19.34
N ALA A 524 -4.33 -2.81 18.65
CA ALA A 524 -5.38 -3.63 19.24
C ALA A 524 -4.78 -4.77 20.09
N TRP A 525 -5.38 -5.01 21.27
CA TRP A 525 -4.97 -6.11 22.16
C TRP A 525 -6.21 -6.87 22.62
N ALA A 526 -6.11 -8.22 22.61
CA ALA A 526 -7.11 -9.08 23.22
C ALA A 526 -7.04 -9.01 24.75
N LYS A 527 -8.09 -9.47 25.41
CA LYS A 527 -8.02 -9.68 26.86
C LYS A 527 -7.00 -10.78 27.17
N PRO A 528 -6.22 -10.66 28.26
CA PRO A 528 -5.13 -11.60 28.58
C PRO A 528 -5.57 -13.07 28.61
N GLU A 529 -6.76 -13.37 29.14
CA GLU A 529 -7.32 -14.72 29.21
C GLU A 529 -7.66 -15.30 27.83
N ASP A 530 -8.27 -14.48 26.96
CA ASP A 530 -8.63 -14.88 25.60
C ASP A 530 -7.37 -15.11 24.75
N GLU A 531 -6.40 -14.23 24.90
CA GLU A 531 -5.12 -14.30 24.22
C GLU A 531 -4.32 -15.56 24.62
N ALA A 532 -4.24 -15.84 25.91
CA ALA A 532 -3.54 -17.02 26.41
C ALA A 532 -4.15 -18.32 25.86
N ALA A 533 -5.48 -18.41 25.82
CA ALA A 533 -6.19 -19.55 25.25
C ALA A 533 -5.92 -19.70 23.74
N THR A 534 -6.01 -18.61 22.98
CA THR A 534 -5.75 -18.60 21.53
C THR A 534 -4.31 -18.99 21.23
N ARG A 535 -3.34 -18.45 21.97
CA ARG A 535 -1.91 -18.77 21.79
C ARG A 535 -1.62 -20.24 22.09
N ALA A 536 -2.19 -20.78 23.17
CA ALA A 536 -2.00 -22.19 23.52
C ALA A 536 -2.54 -23.12 22.42
N ALA A 537 -3.72 -22.85 21.90
CA ALA A 537 -4.31 -23.59 20.79
C ALA A 537 -3.47 -23.48 19.50
N ALA A 538 -2.98 -22.29 19.16
CA ALA A 538 -2.12 -22.05 18.01
C ALA A 538 -0.79 -22.82 18.11
N MET A 539 -0.16 -22.83 19.28
CA MET A 539 1.09 -23.56 19.51
C MET A 539 0.89 -25.08 19.41
N GLU A 540 -0.19 -25.61 19.99
CA GLU A 540 -0.50 -27.04 19.89
C GLU A 540 -0.80 -27.46 18.45
N PHE A 541 -1.58 -26.66 17.72
CA PHE A 541 -1.82 -26.87 16.29
C PHE A 541 -0.50 -26.90 15.49
N THR A 542 0.36 -25.91 15.69
CA THR A 542 1.67 -25.82 15.00
C THR A 542 2.53 -27.04 15.27
N LYS A 543 2.56 -27.53 16.52
CA LYS A 543 3.29 -28.75 16.87
C LYS A 543 2.75 -29.98 16.11
N GLN A 544 1.42 -30.14 16.06
CA GLN A 544 0.78 -31.24 15.33
C GLN A 544 1.03 -31.12 13.83
N LEU A 545 0.95 -29.91 13.27
CA LEU A 545 1.21 -29.63 11.87
C LEU A 545 2.65 -29.98 11.46
N LYS A 546 3.64 -29.55 12.25
CA LYS A 546 5.06 -29.87 12.03
C LYS A 546 5.33 -31.38 12.13
N ALA A 547 4.69 -32.07 13.04
CA ALA A 547 4.79 -33.55 13.13
C ALA A 547 4.18 -34.24 11.89
N LYS A 548 3.07 -33.74 11.37
CA LYS A 548 2.45 -34.20 10.12
C LYS A 548 3.37 -33.93 8.92
N GLY A 549 3.95 -32.75 8.82
CA GLY A 549 4.88 -32.37 7.75
C GLY A 549 6.14 -33.21 7.74
N ALA A 550 6.74 -33.45 8.90
CA ALA A 550 7.92 -34.32 9.01
C ALA A 550 7.65 -35.75 8.50
N LYS A 551 6.45 -36.30 8.80
CA LYS A 551 6.05 -37.61 8.26
C LYS A 551 5.84 -37.56 6.73
N TYR A 552 5.23 -36.53 6.24
CA TYR A 552 5.00 -36.30 4.80
C TYR A 552 6.32 -36.28 4.04
N TRP A 553 7.28 -35.46 4.42
CA TRP A 553 8.56 -35.32 3.73
C TRP A 553 9.45 -36.57 3.82
N LYS A 554 9.39 -37.29 4.95
CA LYS A 554 10.07 -38.60 5.10
C LYS A 554 9.50 -39.64 4.13
N LYS A 555 8.21 -39.60 3.82
CA LYS A 555 7.60 -40.51 2.84
C LYS A 555 7.99 -40.09 1.41
N ALA A 556 7.86 -38.80 1.09
CA ALA A 556 8.18 -38.28 -0.24
C ALA A 556 9.64 -38.53 -0.65
N SER A 557 10.61 -38.46 0.31
CA SER A 557 12.00 -38.81 0.02
C SER A 557 12.24 -40.29 -0.25
N LYS A 558 11.42 -41.19 0.31
CA LYS A 558 11.52 -42.64 0.06
C LYS A 558 10.85 -43.07 -1.25
N ASP A 559 9.87 -42.31 -1.71
CA ASP A 559 9.17 -42.57 -2.97
C ASP A 559 9.97 -42.00 -4.17
N ALA A 560 11.00 -41.19 -3.92
CA ALA A 560 11.89 -40.58 -4.90
C ALA A 560 13.21 -41.35 -5.12
N ASP A 561 13.58 -42.25 -4.17
CA ASP A 561 14.68 -43.22 -4.28
C ASP A 561 14.16 -44.52 -4.91
#